data_36679fc577b033fc7d1faacb30711d7e
#
_entry.id   36679fc577b033fc7d1faacb30711d7e
#
_cell.length_a   1.000
_cell.length_b   1.000
_cell.length_c   1.000
_cell.angle_alpha   90.00
_cell.angle_beta   90.00
_cell.angle_gamma   90.00
#
_symmetry.space_group_name_H-M   'P 1'
#
loop_
_entity.id
_entity.type
_entity.pdbx_description
1 polymer ?
#
loop_
_entity_poly.entity_id
_entity_poly.type
_entity_poly.pdbx_seq_one_letter_code
_entity_poly.pdbx_strand_id
1 'polypeptide(L)'
;MIFSPLFANLGGDISVSRSVAFGVILLMVALIMFIVYFFMDRKLDAQTGEAEEKDEPFKISDIGKILSSYVFWLVALLCVLYYSAIFPFQKYAVNMLQCNLSFTDVAPDSFWATDAVTVIQYVIMIVIALTSFASNFQKNKSMKYALLVTSIVALVIYCYMGFMRQSASAIFAVFPLLAVGITPILGNYVDNKGKAATMLILGSLLLIACHLTFAFILPMFKGSPVGGVIVAYVTILVLGASFSLVPASLWPSVPKLVDANVIGSAYALIFWIQNIGLWLFPLLIGKVLDSTNPQIVEGLANGTLTPEQAAVSYNYTVPLVMLACLGALALIFGIVLKRLDAKKHYGLELPNVVKDEIEGGEAEIVAAEE
;
A
#
# COMPACT_ATOMS: atom_id res chain seq x y z
N MET A 1 1.60 12.18 -2.46
CA MET A 1 1.28 12.91 -1.23
C MET A 1 2.44 13.73 -0.67
N ILE A 2 3.67 13.19 -0.58
CA ILE A 2 4.80 13.85 0.09
C ILE A 2 5.44 14.93 -0.79
N PHE A 3 5.71 14.63 -2.07
CA PHE A 3 6.30 15.58 -3.01
C PHE A 3 5.34 16.67 -3.48
N SER A 4 4.02 16.43 -3.43
CA SER A 4 3.02 17.39 -3.87
C SER A 4 3.10 18.73 -3.13
N PRO A 5 3.17 18.80 -1.78
CA PRO A 5 3.35 20.06 -1.06
C PRO A 5 4.69 20.73 -1.37
N LEU A 6 5.77 19.96 -1.53
CA LEU A 6 7.08 20.51 -1.89
C LEU A 6 7.02 21.25 -3.22
N PHE A 7 6.48 20.61 -4.25
CA PHE A 7 6.37 21.22 -5.58
C PHE A 7 5.33 22.34 -5.64
N ALA A 8 4.28 22.27 -4.82
CA ALA A 8 3.32 23.36 -4.73
C ALA A 8 3.95 24.67 -4.21
N ASN A 9 4.90 24.57 -3.27
CA ASN A 9 5.53 25.70 -2.59
C ASN A 9 6.83 26.20 -3.27
N LEU A 10 7.31 25.52 -4.30
CA LEU A 10 8.51 25.95 -5.04
C LEU A 10 8.25 27.32 -5.70
N GLY A 11 9.01 28.33 -5.26
CA GLY A 11 8.94 29.68 -5.81
C GLY A 11 8.10 30.69 -5.02
N GLY A 12 7.71 30.36 -3.78
CA GLY A 12 7.08 31.31 -2.83
C GLY A 12 5.56 31.40 -2.92
N ASP A 13 4.94 31.07 -4.06
CA ASP A 13 3.49 31.05 -4.21
C ASP A 13 2.97 29.60 -4.26
N ILE A 14 1.89 29.33 -3.53
CA ILE A 14 1.26 28.00 -3.54
C ILE A 14 0.60 27.76 -4.90
N SER A 15 1.09 26.78 -5.65
CA SER A 15 0.56 26.42 -6.96
C SER A 15 0.28 24.92 -7.08
N VAL A 16 -0.99 24.56 -7.13
CA VAL A 16 -1.46 23.19 -7.40
C VAL A 16 -0.98 22.71 -8.77
N SER A 17 -0.91 23.61 -9.76
CA SER A 17 -0.46 23.29 -11.12
C SER A 17 0.96 22.73 -11.16
N ARG A 18 1.87 23.18 -10.27
CA ARG A 18 3.25 22.66 -10.21
C ARG A 18 3.29 21.22 -9.72
N SER A 19 2.47 20.87 -8.72
CA SER A 19 2.35 19.49 -8.24
C SER A 19 1.78 18.56 -9.32
N VAL A 20 0.79 19.04 -10.09
CA VAL A 20 0.21 18.29 -11.21
C VAL A 20 1.25 18.14 -12.34
N ALA A 21 1.96 19.20 -12.70
CA ALA A 21 3.02 19.17 -13.72
C ALA A 21 4.12 18.17 -13.36
N PHE A 22 4.54 18.10 -12.09
CA PHE A 22 5.49 17.09 -11.64
C PHE A 22 4.96 15.66 -11.85
N GLY A 23 3.70 15.40 -11.51
CA GLY A 23 3.05 14.11 -11.78
C GLY A 23 3.03 13.75 -13.26
N VAL A 24 2.75 14.73 -14.13
CA VAL A 24 2.79 14.55 -15.60
C VAL A 24 4.19 14.22 -16.08
N ILE A 25 5.23 14.91 -15.58
CA ILE A 25 6.64 14.60 -15.93
C ILE A 25 6.98 13.16 -15.56
N LEU A 26 6.60 12.70 -14.36
CA LEU A 26 6.84 11.31 -13.95
C LEU A 26 6.12 10.30 -14.87
N LEU A 27 4.90 10.61 -15.31
CA LEU A 27 4.16 9.76 -16.26
C LEU A 27 4.85 9.73 -17.64
N MET A 28 5.41 10.85 -18.10
CA MET A 28 6.18 10.89 -19.36
C MET A 28 7.47 10.05 -19.23
N VAL A 29 8.18 10.13 -18.11
CA VAL A 29 9.35 9.27 -17.84
C VAL A 29 8.94 7.79 -17.84
N ALA A 30 7.85 7.45 -17.18
CA ALA A 30 7.31 6.08 -17.16
C ALA A 30 6.96 5.59 -18.58
N LEU A 31 6.36 6.45 -19.42
CA LEU A 31 6.05 6.12 -20.82
C LEU A 31 7.33 5.84 -21.61
N ILE A 32 8.36 6.67 -21.48
CA ILE A 32 9.65 6.45 -22.15
C ILE A 32 10.27 5.11 -21.71
N MET A 33 10.26 4.81 -20.42
CA MET A 33 10.78 3.53 -19.90
C MET A 33 9.97 2.34 -20.43
N PHE A 34 8.65 2.50 -20.57
CA PHE A 34 7.79 1.46 -21.14
C PHE A 34 8.08 1.22 -22.63
N ILE A 35 8.36 2.28 -23.39
CA ILE A 35 8.78 2.16 -24.80
C ILE A 35 10.13 1.43 -24.90
N VAL A 36 11.10 1.77 -24.03
CA VAL A 36 12.39 1.05 -23.97
C VAL A 36 12.18 -0.42 -23.64
N TYR A 37 11.36 -0.73 -22.63
CA TYR A 37 11.00 -2.10 -22.27
C TYR A 37 10.40 -2.85 -23.47
N PHE A 38 9.45 -2.26 -24.18
CA PHE A 38 8.83 -2.87 -25.37
C PHE A 38 9.86 -3.27 -26.44
N PHE A 39 10.85 -2.42 -26.72
CA PHE A 39 11.91 -2.77 -27.69
C PHE A 39 12.86 -3.84 -27.15
N MET A 40 13.15 -3.85 -25.86
CA MET A 40 13.98 -4.88 -25.22
C MET A 40 13.28 -6.24 -25.24
N ASP A 41 12.00 -6.26 -24.93
CA ASP A 41 11.15 -7.45 -24.93
C ASP A 41 11.11 -8.08 -26.33
N ARG A 42 10.79 -7.29 -27.36
CA ARG A 42 10.85 -7.77 -28.75
C ARG A 42 12.21 -8.30 -29.19
N LYS A 43 13.29 -7.72 -28.67
CA LYS A 43 14.64 -8.20 -28.95
C LYS A 43 14.91 -9.53 -28.25
N LEU A 44 14.40 -9.72 -27.04
CA LEU A 44 14.50 -10.98 -26.29
C LEU A 44 13.74 -12.09 -27.03
N ASP A 45 12.50 -11.85 -27.42
CA ASP A 45 11.68 -12.79 -28.19
C ASP A 45 12.39 -13.27 -29.48
N ALA A 46 13.04 -12.34 -30.18
CA ALA A 46 13.82 -12.66 -31.37
C ALA A 46 15.08 -13.48 -31.06
N GLN A 47 15.63 -13.44 -29.85
CA GLN A 47 16.82 -14.20 -29.43
C GLN A 47 16.49 -15.58 -28.91
N THR A 48 15.38 -15.71 -28.17
CA THR A 48 14.96 -16.97 -27.52
C THR A 48 14.17 -17.88 -28.46
N GLY A 49 13.74 -17.39 -29.60
CA GLY A 49 12.89 -18.16 -30.52
C GLY A 49 11.45 -18.38 -30.04
N GLU A 50 11.09 -17.83 -28.91
CA GLU A 50 9.74 -17.92 -28.33
C GLU A 50 8.68 -17.15 -29.12
N ALA A 51 9.10 -16.36 -30.11
CA ALA A 51 8.19 -15.68 -31.04
C ALA A 51 7.30 -16.62 -31.89
N GLU A 52 7.55 -17.94 -31.81
CA GLU A 52 6.72 -18.95 -32.50
C GLU A 52 5.63 -19.59 -31.64
N GLU A 53 5.69 -19.50 -30.29
CA GLU A 53 4.53 -19.80 -29.47
C GLU A 53 3.57 -18.61 -29.58
N LYS A 54 2.69 -18.67 -30.59
CA LYS A 54 1.59 -17.71 -30.73
C LYS A 54 0.75 -17.79 -29.46
N ASP A 55 0.89 -16.79 -28.59
CA ASP A 55 -0.10 -16.53 -27.54
C ASP A 55 -1.49 -16.70 -28.16
N GLU A 56 -2.31 -17.59 -27.61
CA GLU A 56 -3.67 -17.75 -28.13
C GLU A 56 -4.34 -16.38 -28.10
N PRO A 57 -4.88 -15.89 -29.22
CA PRO A 57 -5.49 -14.56 -29.26
C PRO A 57 -6.61 -14.51 -28.23
N PHE A 58 -6.67 -13.43 -27.47
CA PHE A 58 -7.73 -13.16 -26.50
C PHE A 58 -9.11 -13.46 -27.11
N LYS A 59 -9.85 -14.36 -26.48
CA LYS A 59 -11.22 -14.72 -26.87
C LYS A 59 -12.19 -14.17 -25.83
N ILE A 60 -13.24 -13.48 -26.27
CA ILE A 60 -14.31 -12.99 -25.36
C ILE A 60 -14.94 -14.15 -24.56
N SER A 61 -14.92 -15.37 -25.13
CA SER A 61 -15.37 -16.59 -24.43
C SER A 61 -14.57 -16.88 -23.16
N ASP A 62 -13.31 -16.43 -23.07
CA ASP A 62 -12.46 -16.70 -21.92
C ASP A 62 -12.89 -15.85 -20.72
N ILE A 63 -13.42 -14.65 -20.96
CA ILE A 63 -14.08 -13.84 -19.91
C ILE A 63 -15.22 -14.65 -19.28
N GLY A 64 -16.05 -15.30 -20.08
CA GLY A 64 -17.16 -16.14 -19.59
C GLY A 64 -16.67 -17.29 -18.72
N LYS A 65 -15.58 -17.96 -19.11
CA LYS A 65 -14.96 -19.04 -18.33
C LYS A 65 -14.45 -18.53 -16.97
N ILE A 66 -13.71 -17.39 -16.98
CA ILE A 66 -13.17 -16.78 -15.75
C ILE A 66 -14.32 -16.37 -14.81
N LEU A 67 -15.32 -15.67 -15.31
CA LEU A 67 -16.46 -15.20 -14.51
C LEU A 67 -17.35 -16.35 -14.00
N SER A 68 -17.33 -17.53 -14.63
CA SER A 68 -18.02 -18.73 -14.13
C SER A 68 -17.26 -19.43 -12.99
N SER A 69 -15.99 -19.07 -12.77
CA SER A 69 -15.16 -19.66 -11.73
C SER A 69 -15.51 -19.06 -10.35
N TYR A 70 -15.99 -19.90 -9.45
CA TYR A 70 -16.23 -19.50 -8.05
C TYR A 70 -14.95 -19.03 -7.34
N VAL A 71 -13.82 -19.66 -7.63
CA VAL A 71 -12.53 -19.32 -7.01
C VAL A 71 -12.05 -17.95 -7.47
N PHE A 72 -12.25 -17.61 -8.74
CA PHE A 72 -11.97 -16.28 -9.26
C PHE A 72 -12.69 -15.19 -8.46
N TRP A 73 -13.99 -15.38 -8.21
CA TRP A 73 -14.78 -14.42 -7.43
C TRP A 73 -14.31 -14.29 -5.98
N LEU A 74 -13.87 -15.37 -5.35
CA LEU A 74 -13.30 -15.30 -4.00
C LEU A 74 -12.06 -14.40 -3.96
N VAL A 75 -11.15 -14.55 -4.93
CA VAL A 75 -9.94 -13.73 -5.00
C VAL A 75 -10.26 -12.29 -5.39
N ALA A 76 -11.13 -12.09 -6.39
CA ALA A 76 -11.52 -10.75 -6.85
C ALA A 76 -12.23 -9.97 -5.74
N LEU A 77 -13.16 -10.58 -5.02
CA LEU A 77 -13.87 -9.94 -3.92
C LEU A 77 -12.96 -9.69 -2.72
N LEU A 78 -12.08 -10.63 -2.37
CA LEU A 78 -11.06 -10.40 -1.34
C LEU A 78 -10.19 -9.19 -1.70
N CYS A 79 -9.74 -9.12 -2.96
CA CYS A 79 -8.97 -8.00 -3.48
C CYS A 79 -9.73 -6.67 -3.33
N VAL A 80 -10.97 -6.60 -3.83
CA VAL A 80 -11.81 -5.39 -3.72
C VAL A 80 -11.98 -4.95 -2.27
N LEU A 81 -12.38 -5.85 -1.39
CA LEU A 81 -12.68 -5.55 0.01
C LEU A 81 -11.43 -5.04 0.75
N TYR A 82 -10.30 -5.73 0.54
CA TYR A 82 -9.05 -5.36 1.20
C TYR A 82 -8.51 -4.02 0.71
N TYR A 83 -8.39 -3.86 -0.61
CA TYR A 83 -7.87 -2.63 -1.21
C TYR A 83 -8.80 -1.43 -0.97
N SER A 84 -10.12 -1.66 -0.94
CA SER A 84 -11.11 -0.63 -0.61
C SER A 84 -11.10 -0.21 0.86
N ALA A 85 -10.57 -1.04 1.76
CA ALA A 85 -10.36 -0.64 3.14
C ALA A 85 -9.08 0.20 3.34
N ILE A 86 -8.08 0.09 2.45
CA ILE A 86 -6.80 0.78 2.58
C ILE A 86 -6.71 2.05 1.73
N PHE A 87 -6.91 1.97 0.40
CA PHE A 87 -6.69 3.12 -0.49
C PHE A 87 -7.66 4.29 -0.26
N PRO A 88 -8.97 4.07 -0.06
CA PRO A 88 -9.87 5.13 0.36
C PRO A 88 -9.47 5.75 1.70
N PHE A 89 -9.06 4.94 2.68
CA PHE A 89 -8.55 5.45 3.96
C PHE A 89 -7.39 6.43 3.78
N GLN A 90 -6.44 6.15 2.89
CA GLN A 90 -5.29 7.03 2.64
C GLN A 90 -5.69 8.47 2.28
N LYS A 91 -6.85 8.66 1.63
CA LYS A 91 -7.36 10.00 1.27
C LYS A 91 -7.79 10.80 2.49
N TYR A 92 -8.27 10.13 3.51
CA TYR A 92 -8.82 10.73 4.73
C TYR A 92 -7.87 10.65 5.93
N ALA A 93 -6.83 9.82 5.86
CA ALA A 93 -5.96 9.49 6.99
C ALA A 93 -5.27 10.71 7.60
N VAL A 94 -4.76 11.63 6.79
CA VAL A 94 -4.10 12.85 7.29
C VAL A 94 -5.10 13.71 8.07
N ASN A 95 -6.30 13.92 7.52
CA ASN A 95 -7.34 14.69 8.20
C ASN A 95 -7.84 13.98 9.47
N MET A 96 -8.03 12.67 9.42
CA MET A 96 -8.38 11.86 10.58
C MET A 96 -7.35 12.01 11.72
N LEU A 97 -6.05 12.00 11.38
CA LEU A 97 -4.99 12.24 12.36
C LEU A 97 -5.05 13.65 12.94
N GLN A 98 -5.28 14.68 12.12
CA GLN A 98 -5.47 16.05 12.58
C GLN A 98 -6.64 16.21 13.57
N CYS A 99 -7.75 15.52 13.29
CA CYS A 99 -8.93 15.54 14.18
C CYS A 99 -8.71 14.87 15.53
N ASN A 100 -7.78 13.90 15.62
CA ASN A 100 -7.57 13.09 16.81
C ASN A 100 -6.28 13.43 17.58
N LEU A 101 -5.27 13.98 16.88
CA LEU A 101 -4.03 14.41 17.52
C LEU A 101 -4.16 15.89 17.89
N SER A 102 -3.99 16.20 19.17
CA SER A 102 -4.06 17.58 19.68
C SER A 102 -2.78 18.34 19.32
N PHE A 103 -2.57 18.54 18.01
CA PHE A 103 -1.43 19.32 17.53
C PHE A 103 -1.62 20.79 17.86
N THR A 104 -0.53 21.42 18.28
CA THR A 104 -0.41 22.86 18.43
C THR A 104 0.38 23.42 17.26
N ASP A 105 0.11 24.66 16.88
CA ASP A 105 0.89 25.32 15.87
C ASP A 105 2.35 25.43 16.33
N VAL A 106 3.26 25.03 15.47
CA VAL A 106 4.70 25.19 15.70
C VAL A 106 5.02 26.67 15.53
N ALA A 107 5.65 27.27 16.55
CA ALA A 107 6.00 28.70 16.51
C ALA A 107 6.80 29.01 15.22
N PRO A 108 6.46 30.08 14.48
CA PRO A 108 7.11 30.40 13.20
C PRO A 108 8.63 30.63 13.28
N ASP A 109 9.11 31.05 14.43
CA ASP A 109 10.53 31.25 14.76
C ASP A 109 11.24 29.97 15.22
N SER A 110 10.50 28.88 15.37
CA SER A 110 11.07 27.60 15.76
C SER A 110 11.93 27.00 14.64
N PHE A 111 13.05 26.39 15.01
CA PHE A 111 13.86 25.58 14.10
C PHE A 111 13.02 24.54 13.33
N TRP A 112 12.01 23.96 13.97
CA TRP A 112 11.15 22.92 13.38
C TRP A 112 10.19 23.44 12.29
N ALA A 113 9.95 24.75 12.24
CA ALA A 113 9.12 25.38 11.21
C ALA A 113 9.91 25.73 9.94
N THR A 114 11.23 25.63 9.95
CA THR A 114 12.09 26.07 8.84
C THR A 114 11.99 25.16 7.62
N ASP A 115 12.18 25.75 6.44
CA ASP A 115 12.26 24.99 5.17
C ASP A 115 13.44 24.01 5.17
N ALA A 116 14.53 24.36 5.82
CA ALA A 116 15.70 23.47 5.95
C ALA A 116 15.33 22.14 6.62
N VAL A 117 14.54 22.16 7.70
CA VAL A 117 14.06 20.95 8.37
C VAL A 117 13.12 20.16 7.46
N THR A 118 12.32 20.84 6.65
CA THR A 118 11.46 20.20 5.64
C THR A 118 12.32 19.42 4.63
N VAL A 119 13.34 20.05 4.09
CA VAL A 119 14.28 19.41 3.14
C VAL A 119 15.00 18.22 3.79
N ILE A 120 15.49 18.38 5.02
CA ILE A 120 16.14 17.29 5.76
C ILE A 120 15.19 16.11 5.94
N GLN A 121 13.92 16.37 6.26
CA GLN A 121 12.94 15.30 6.42
C GLN A 121 12.69 14.54 5.12
N TYR A 122 12.66 15.20 3.96
CA TYR A 122 12.59 14.54 2.65
C TYR A 122 13.85 13.72 2.33
N VAL A 123 15.03 14.24 2.65
CA VAL A 123 16.29 13.50 2.44
C VAL A 123 16.32 12.23 3.29
N ILE A 124 15.93 12.32 4.56
CA ILE A 124 15.85 11.15 5.45
C ILE A 124 14.85 10.13 4.91
N MET A 125 13.70 10.56 4.38
CA MET A 125 12.72 9.68 3.77
C MET A 125 13.30 8.94 2.56
N ILE A 126 14.05 9.61 1.70
CA ILE A 126 14.74 9.00 0.56
C ILE A 126 15.79 7.99 1.06
N VAL A 127 16.57 8.34 2.09
CA VAL A 127 17.52 7.42 2.70
C VAL A 127 16.84 6.16 3.23
N ILE A 128 15.71 6.28 3.93
CA ILE A 128 14.92 5.13 4.41
C ILE A 128 14.51 4.24 3.24
N ALA A 129 13.92 4.84 2.19
CA ALA A 129 13.44 4.09 1.03
C ALA A 129 14.59 3.36 0.31
N LEU A 130 15.71 4.05 0.04
CA LEU A 130 16.84 3.47 -0.68
C LEU A 130 17.56 2.40 0.13
N THR A 131 17.81 2.64 1.43
CA THR A 131 18.54 1.67 2.26
C THR A 131 17.71 0.43 2.57
N SER A 132 16.41 0.59 2.84
CA SER A 132 15.51 -0.54 3.06
C SER A 132 15.34 -1.38 1.79
N PHE A 133 15.17 -0.74 0.63
CA PHE A 133 15.07 -1.43 -0.65
C PHE A 133 16.37 -2.15 -1.00
N ALA A 134 17.52 -1.44 -0.97
CA ALA A 134 18.83 -2.00 -1.30
C ALA A 134 19.21 -3.18 -0.39
N SER A 135 18.77 -3.19 0.87
CA SER A 135 19.04 -4.29 1.80
C SER A 135 18.53 -5.64 1.30
N ASN A 136 17.44 -5.64 0.50
CA ASN A 136 16.83 -6.88 0.00
C ASN A 136 17.68 -7.55 -1.09
N PHE A 137 18.50 -6.79 -1.80
CA PHE A 137 19.36 -7.30 -2.89
C PHE A 137 20.79 -7.59 -2.45
N GLN A 138 21.13 -7.34 -1.18
CA GLN A 138 22.48 -7.57 -0.68
C GLN A 138 22.74 -9.03 -0.34
N LYS A 139 23.71 -9.65 -1.02
CA LYS A 139 24.23 -11.00 -0.71
C LYS A 139 25.12 -11.00 0.54
N ASN A 140 25.90 -9.93 0.76
CA ASN A 140 26.76 -9.81 1.93
C ASN A 140 25.91 -9.50 3.18
N LYS A 141 25.90 -10.44 4.14
CA LYS A 141 25.12 -10.33 5.39
C LYS A 141 25.46 -9.08 6.21
N SER A 142 26.75 -8.73 6.33
CA SER A 142 27.19 -7.55 7.10
C SER A 142 26.63 -6.26 6.46
N MET A 143 26.74 -6.12 5.15
CA MET A 143 26.19 -4.98 4.41
C MET A 143 24.67 -4.92 4.51
N LYS A 144 23.99 -6.06 4.38
CA LYS A 144 22.53 -6.15 4.56
C LYS A 144 22.10 -5.62 5.93
N TYR A 145 22.74 -6.08 7.00
CA TYR A 145 22.41 -5.61 8.35
C TYR A 145 22.76 -4.13 8.54
N ALA A 146 23.87 -3.65 8.00
CA ALA A 146 24.23 -2.24 8.06
C ALA A 146 23.14 -1.35 7.40
N LEU A 147 22.67 -1.73 6.21
CA LEU A 147 21.58 -1.01 5.52
C LEU A 147 20.29 -1.04 6.30
N LEU A 148 19.90 -2.18 6.88
CA LEU A 148 18.70 -2.30 7.71
C LEU A 148 18.79 -1.44 8.96
N VAL A 149 19.92 -1.46 9.66
CA VAL A 149 20.12 -0.61 10.85
C VAL A 149 20.07 0.87 10.48
N THR A 150 20.72 1.27 9.38
CA THR A 150 20.66 2.64 8.87
C THR A 150 19.21 3.05 8.58
N SER A 151 18.42 2.17 7.92
CA SER A 151 17.01 2.44 7.64
C SER A 151 16.17 2.60 8.92
N ILE A 152 16.39 1.74 9.92
CA ILE A 152 15.67 1.80 11.20
C ILE A 152 16.03 3.09 11.96
N VAL A 153 17.32 3.43 12.06
CA VAL A 153 17.76 4.67 12.72
C VAL A 153 17.18 5.89 12.01
N ALA A 154 17.24 5.93 10.69
CA ALA A 154 16.68 7.01 9.90
C ALA A 154 15.15 7.12 10.10
N LEU A 155 14.43 5.98 10.21
CA LEU A 155 13.00 5.95 10.47
C LEU A 155 12.67 6.52 11.87
N VAL A 156 13.44 6.19 12.89
CA VAL A 156 13.27 6.75 14.24
C VAL A 156 13.48 8.26 14.23
N ILE A 157 14.52 8.75 13.54
CA ILE A 157 14.77 10.20 13.38
C ILE A 157 13.60 10.85 12.63
N TYR A 158 13.11 10.23 11.55
CA TYR A 158 11.96 10.72 10.79
C TYR A 158 10.69 10.84 11.65
N CYS A 159 10.39 9.81 12.46
CA CYS A 159 9.25 9.82 13.36
C CYS A 159 9.38 10.93 14.42
N TYR A 160 10.57 11.11 14.99
CA TYR A 160 10.84 12.19 15.93
C TYR A 160 10.63 13.57 15.28
N MET A 161 11.12 13.78 14.07
CA MET A 161 10.91 15.03 13.32
C MET A 161 9.42 15.26 13.03
N GLY A 162 8.66 14.23 12.64
CA GLY A 162 7.22 14.31 12.41
C GLY A 162 6.46 14.74 13.66
N PHE A 163 6.86 14.24 14.83
CA PHE A 163 6.33 14.64 16.12
C PHE A 163 6.68 16.10 16.45
N MET A 164 7.94 16.50 16.35
CA MET A 164 8.38 17.87 16.65
C MET A 164 7.78 18.90 15.71
N ARG A 165 7.47 18.53 14.48
CA ARG A 165 6.80 19.37 13.49
C ARG A 165 5.27 19.36 13.59
N GLN A 166 4.70 18.59 14.49
CA GLN A 166 3.25 18.43 14.67
C GLN A 166 2.54 18.13 13.31
N SER A 167 3.15 17.27 12.49
CA SER A 167 2.74 17.05 11.11
C SER A 167 2.05 15.71 10.91
N ALA A 168 0.72 15.73 10.77
CA ALA A 168 -0.09 14.53 10.47
C ALA A 168 0.32 13.87 9.15
N SER A 169 0.70 14.67 8.15
CA SER A 169 1.16 14.14 6.85
C SER A 169 2.50 13.42 6.96
N ALA A 170 3.43 13.93 7.79
CA ALA A 170 4.70 13.27 8.05
C ALA A 170 4.50 11.96 8.83
N ILE A 171 3.58 11.94 9.80
CA ILE A 171 3.23 10.73 10.54
C ILE A 171 2.66 9.68 9.59
N PHE A 172 1.71 10.04 8.74
CA PHE A 172 1.10 9.10 7.80
C PHE A 172 2.06 8.61 6.71
N ALA A 173 3.07 9.40 6.33
CA ALA A 173 4.06 9.02 5.33
C ALA A 173 4.92 7.80 5.73
N VAL A 174 4.94 7.43 7.01
CA VAL A 174 5.59 6.19 7.48
C VAL A 174 4.93 4.95 6.88
N PHE A 175 3.63 4.99 6.58
CA PHE A 175 2.90 3.87 5.95
C PHE A 175 3.54 3.41 4.63
N PRO A 176 3.67 4.23 3.59
CA PRO A 176 4.29 3.81 2.34
C PRO A 176 5.80 3.53 2.48
N LEU A 177 6.51 4.23 3.38
CA LEU A 177 7.93 3.98 3.62
C LEU A 177 8.17 2.56 4.16
N LEU A 178 7.33 2.13 5.07
CA LEU A 178 7.43 0.77 5.62
C LEU A 178 7.14 -0.28 4.54
N ALA A 179 6.14 -0.04 3.69
CA ALA A 179 5.78 -0.96 2.62
C ALA A 179 6.92 -1.20 1.63
N VAL A 180 7.72 -0.18 1.29
CA VAL A 180 8.91 -0.32 0.42
C VAL A 180 9.91 -1.32 0.98
N GLY A 181 10.13 -1.33 2.30
CA GLY A 181 11.08 -2.24 2.95
C GLY A 181 10.51 -3.64 3.19
N ILE A 182 9.27 -3.72 3.66
CA ILE A 182 8.67 -4.99 4.14
C ILE A 182 8.11 -5.83 3.00
N THR A 183 7.53 -5.24 1.95
CA THR A 183 6.90 -6.02 0.87
C THR A 183 7.87 -7.00 0.20
N PRO A 184 9.11 -6.65 -0.16
CA PRO A 184 10.07 -7.61 -0.72
C PRO A 184 10.44 -8.73 0.26
N ILE A 185 10.54 -8.41 1.56
CA ILE A 185 10.85 -9.42 2.60
C ILE A 185 9.71 -10.44 2.70
N LEU A 186 8.47 -9.96 2.71
CA LEU A 186 7.29 -10.82 2.77
C LEU A 186 7.08 -11.60 1.48
N GLY A 187 7.35 -10.99 0.31
CA GLY A 187 7.34 -11.69 -0.98
C GLY A 187 8.31 -12.87 -0.96
N ASN A 188 9.58 -12.63 -0.60
CA ASN A 188 10.57 -13.68 -0.48
C ASN A 188 10.19 -14.76 0.56
N TYR A 189 9.49 -14.38 1.63
CA TYR A 189 8.97 -15.37 2.59
C TYR A 189 7.90 -16.25 1.96
N VAL A 190 6.94 -15.67 1.25
CA VAL A 190 5.86 -16.41 0.56
C VAL A 190 6.44 -17.29 -0.54
N ASP A 191 7.40 -16.80 -1.31
CA ASP A 191 8.04 -17.56 -2.39
C ASP A 191 8.77 -18.80 -1.85
N ASN A 192 9.50 -18.66 -0.74
CA ASN A 192 10.31 -19.76 -0.18
C ASN A 192 9.57 -20.65 0.83
N LYS A 193 8.54 -20.13 1.51
CA LYS A 193 7.82 -20.86 2.58
C LYS A 193 6.38 -21.15 2.23
N GLY A 194 5.83 -20.48 1.24
CA GLY A 194 4.40 -20.54 0.92
C GLY A 194 3.54 -19.78 1.92
N LYS A 195 2.40 -20.38 2.28
CA LYS A 195 1.41 -19.86 3.24
C LYS A 195 0.69 -18.59 2.78
N ALA A 196 0.50 -18.42 1.46
CA ALA A 196 -0.13 -17.24 0.89
C ALA A 196 -1.53 -16.98 1.46
N ALA A 197 -2.39 -18.00 1.55
CA ALA A 197 -3.73 -17.83 2.13
C ALA A 197 -3.67 -17.50 3.63
N THR A 198 -2.70 -18.04 4.37
CA THR A 198 -2.47 -17.69 5.79
C THR A 198 -2.05 -16.21 5.93
N MET A 199 -1.20 -15.71 5.04
CA MET A 199 -0.76 -14.31 5.04
C MET A 199 -1.91 -13.34 4.70
N LEU A 200 -2.82 -13.72 3.80
CA LEU A 200 -4.03 -12.95 3.51
C LEU A 200 -4.95 -12.83 4.74
N ILE A 201 -5.11 -13.92 5.49
CA ILE A 201 -5.87 -13.92 6.75
C ILE A 201 -5.20 -13.02 7.78
N LEU A 202 -3.88 -13.14 7.97
CA LEU A 202 -3.12 -12.31 8.90
C LEU A 202 -3.22 -10.82 8.53
N GLY A 203 -3.05 -10.49 7.24
CA GLY A 203 -3.20 -9.13 6.72
C GLY A 203 -4.58 -8.55 7.04
N SER A 204 -5.65 -9.33 6.84
CA SER A 204 -7.02 -8.89 7.14
C SER A 204 -7.25 -8.66 8.65
N LEU A 205 -6.71 -9.52 9.50
CA LEU A 205 -6.79 -9.36 10.96
C LEU A 205 -6.07 -8.08 11.43
N LEU A 206 -4.86 -7.83 10.93
CA LEU A 206 -4.10 -6.62 11.26
C LEU A 206 -4.82 -5.37 10.75
N LEU A 207 -5.42 -5.42 9.56
CA LEU A 207 -6.21 -4.33 8.99
C LEU A 207 -7.39 -3.95 9.88
N ILE A 208 -8.17 -4.94 10.33
CA ILE A 208 -9.29 -4.75 11.25
C ILE A 208 -8.80 -4.10 12.54
N ALA A 209 -7.74 -4.65 13.14
CA ALA A 209 -7.16 -4.13 14.37
C ALA A 209 -6.72 -2.66 14.22
N CYS A 210 -6.08 -2.28 13.11
CA CYS A 210 -5.67 -0.92 12.83
C CYS A 210 -6.86 0.04 12.74
N HIS A 211 -7.90 -0.31 11.97
CA HIS A 211 -9.07 0.56 11.83
C HIS A 211 -9.85 0.72 13.14
N LEU A 212 -9.96 -0.35 13.93
CA LEU A 212 -10.59 -0.28 15.27
C LEU A 212 -9.74 0.54 16.24
N THR A 213 -8.41 0.46 16.16
CA THR A 213 -7.51 1.30 16.96
C THR A 213 -7.67 2.77 16.60
N PHE A 214 -7.73 3.12 15.32
CA PHE A 214 -8.00 4.50 14.90
C PHE A 214 -9.40 4.97 15.29
N ALA A 215 -10.41 4.08 15.26
CA ALA A 215 -11.79 4.42 15.58
C ALA A 215 -12.02 4.67 17.09
N PHE A 216 -11.42 3.86 17.94
CA PHE A 216 -11.76 3.82 19.36
C PHE A 216 -10.59 4.14 20.29
N ILE A 217 -9.38 3.69 19.99
CA ILE A 217 -8.23 3.85 20.88
C ILE A 217 -7.58 5.22 20.68
N LEU A 218 -7.32 5.63 19.43
CA LEU A 218 -6.67 6.92 19.15
C LEU A 218 -7.44 8.11 19.73
N PRO A 219 -8.78 8.21 19.65
CA PRO A 219 -9.55 9.31 20.25
C PRO A 219 -9.44 9.40 21.78
N MET A 220 -9.16 8.28 22.47
CA MET A 220 -8.97 8.29 23.93
C MET A 220 -7.71 9.07 24.35
N PHE A 221 -6.76 9.27 23.44
CA PHE A 221 -5.55 10.04 23.68
C PHE A 221 -5.66 11.51 23.26
N LYS A 222 -6.87 11.96 22.88
CA LYS A 222 -7.13 13.39 22.62
C LYS A 222 -6.85 14.20 23.87
N GLY A 223 -5.88 15.12 23.81
CA GLY A 223 -5.36 15.84 24.99
C GLY A 223 -4.05 15.28 25.56
N SER A 224 -3.56 14.15 25.03
CA SER A 224 -2.22 13.62 25.32
C SER A 224 -1.39 13.56 24.03
N PRO A 225 -0.72 14.65 23.64
CA PRO A 225 -0.03 14.73 22.34
C PRO A 225 0.98 13.59 22.13
N VAL A 226 1.78 13.29 23.15
CA VAL A 226 2.79 12.21 23.07
C VAL A 226 2.12 10.84 22.95
N GLY A 227 1.12 10.56 23.79
CA GLY A 227 0.40 9.28 23.77
C GLY A 227 -0.32 9.05 22.45
N GLY A 228 -1.04 10.06 21.97
CA GLY A 228 -1.74 9.99 20.67
C GLY A 228 -0.80 9.73 19.50
N VAL A 229 0.33 10.42 19.45
CA VAL A 229 1.33 10.25 18.38
C VAL A 229 1.97 8.85 18.44
N ILE A 230 2.27 8.31 19.62
CA ILE A 230 2.78 6.94 19.76
C ILE A 230 1.76 5.93 19.23
N VAL A 231 0.49 6.03 19.64
CA VAL A 231 -0.58 5.16 19.15
C VAL A 231 -0.72 5.27 17.64
N ALA A 232 -0.68 6.49 17.07
CA ALA A 232 -0.75 6.70 15.64
C ALA A 232 0.41 6.02 14.90
N TYR A 233 1.65 6.21 15.33
CA TYR A 233 2.81 5.58 14.70
C TYR A 233 2.77 4.05 14.77
N VAL A 234 2.49 3.49 15.96
CA VAL A 234 2.38 2.03 16.10
C VAL A 234 1.32 1.46 15.18
N THR A 235 0.15 2.10 15.14
CA THR A 235 -0.96 1.66 14.27
C THR A 235 -0.61 1.78 12.79
N ILE A 236 0.07 2.85 12.37
CA ILE A 236 0.51 3.06 10.98
C ILE A 236 1.58 2.03 10.58
N LEU A 237 2.52 1.69 11.48
CA LEU A 237 3.50 0.64 11.24
C LEU A 237 2.83 -0.72 11.05
N VAL A 238 1.86 -1.06 11.91
CA VAL A 238 1.08 -2.30 11.77
C VAL A 238 0.25 -2.28 10.47
N LEU A 239 -0.34 -1.14 10.12
CA LEU A 239 -1.10 -0.99 8.87
C LEU A 239 -0.20 -1.18 7.63
N GLY A 240 1.03 -0.65 7.66
CA GLY A 240 2.02 -0.85 6.60
C GLY A 240 2.43 -2.32 6.45
N ALA A 241 2.63 -3.02 7.56
CA ALA A 241 2.88 -4.46 7.56
C ALA A 241 1.67 -5.25 7.01
N SER A 242 0.46 -4.91 7.48
CA SER A 242 -0.79 -5.48 6.96
C SER A 242 -0.90 -5.29 5.45
N PHE A 243 -0.69 -4.07 4.95
CA PHE A 243 -0.72 -3.79 3.52
C PHE A 243 0.29 -4.62 2.73
N SER A 244 1.51 -4.75 3.24
CA SER A 244 2.59 -5.49 2.55
C SER A 244 2.32 -7.00 2.42
N LEU A 245 1.56 -7.58 3.36
CA LEU A 245 1.18 -9.01 3.32
C LEU A 245 0.32 -9.36 2.11
N VAL A 246 -0.58 -8.46 1.71
CA VAL A 246 -1.57 -8.77 0.66
C VAL A 246 -0.96 -8.79 -0.74
N PRO A 247 -0.26 -7.76 -1.25
CA PRO A 247 0.36 -7.86 -2.57
C PRO A 247 1.39 -9.00 -2.63
N ALA A 248 2.14 -9.26 -1.54
CA ALA A 248 3.09 -10.36 -1.48
C ALA A 248 2.43 -11.75 -1.59
N SER A 249 1.15 -11.87 -1.27
CA SER A 249 0.44 -13.16 -1.22
C SER A 249 -0.65 -13.28 -2.28
N LEU A 250 -1.42 -12.22 -2.53
CA LEU A 250 -2.57 -12.24 -3.43
C LEU A 250 -2.16 -12.45 -4.89
N TRP A 251 -1.22 -11.62 -5.35
CA TRP A 251 -0.84 -11.62 -6.76
C TRP A 251 -0.16 -12.91 -7.19
N PRO A 252 0.77 -13.50 -6.43
CA PRO A 252 1.34 -14.81 -6.75
C PRO A 252 0.34 -15.97 -6.62
N SER A 253 -0.80 -15.75 -5.95
CA SER A 253 -1.84 -16.78 -5.84
C SER A 253 -2.71 -16.90 -7.08
N VAL A 254 -2.87 -15.84 -7.87
CA VAL A 254 -3.76 -15.83 -9.04
C VAL A 254 -3.39 -16.91 -10.07
N PRO A 255 -2.11 -17.09 -10.48
CA PRO A 255 -1.73 -18.14 -11.42
C PRO A 255 -2.00 -19.56 -10.94
N LYS A 256 -2.08 -19.78 -9.62
CA LYS A 256 -2.41 -21.10 -9.04
C LYS A 256 -3.91 -21.41 -9.07
N LEU A 257 -4.75 -20.44 -9.36
CA LEU A 257 -6.21 -20.51 -9.25
C LEU A 257 -6.95 -20.41 -10.57
N VAL A 258 -6.25 -20.04 -11.64
CA VAL A 258 -6.81 -19.89 -12.99
C VAL A 258 -5.94 -20.63 -14.01
N ASP A 259 -6.53 -21.01 -15.15
CA ASP A 259 -5.80 -21.66 -16.22
C ASP A 259 -4.72 -20.75 -16.81
N ALA A 260 -3.56 -21.30 -17.16
CA ALA A 260 -2.41 -20.57 -17.67
C ALA A 260 -2.75 -19.66 -18.88
N ASN A 261 -3.58 -20.14 -19.79
CA ASN A 261 -3.97 -19.44 -21.03
C ASN A 261 -4.83 -18.18 -20.77
N VAL A 262 -5.35 -17.98 -19.56
CA VAL A 262 -6.24 -16.86 -19.24
C VAL A 262 -5.75 -16.00 -18.07
N ILE A 263 -4.51 -16.20 -17.59
CA ILE A 263 -3.93 -15.47 -16.46
C ILE A 263 -3.98 -13.96 -16.67
N GLY A 264 -3.55 -13.46 -17.83
CA GLY A 264 -3.56 -12.03 -18.16
C GLY A 264 -4.96 -11.43 -18.10
N SER A 265 -5.95 -12.15 -18.65
CA SER A 265 -7.36 -11.75 -18.60
C SER A 265 -7.93 -11.78 -17.17
N ALA A 266 -7.53 -12.76 -16.37
CA ALA A 266 -7.93 -12.84 -14.96
C ALA A 266 -7.38 -11.66 -14.14
N TYR A 267 -6.11 -11.29 -14.31
CA TYR A 267 -5.54 -10.09 -13.70
C TYR A 267 -6.28 -8.82 -14.13
N ALA A 268 -6.53 -8.66 -15.42
CA ALA A 268 -7.24 -7.50 -15.95
C ALA A 268 -8.65 -7.36 -15.32
N LEU A 269 -9.40 -8.47 -15.21
CA LEU A 269 -10.71 -8.49 -14.59
C LEU A 269 -10.64 -8.20 -13.08
N ILE A 270 -9.67 -8.75 -12.35
CA ILE A 270 -9.48 -8.46 -10.92
C ILE A 270 -9.20 -6.97 -10.73
N PHE A 271 -8.30 -6.37 -11.53
CA PHE A 271 -8.03 -4.94 -11.47
C PHE A 271 -9.24 -4.09 -11.83
N TRP A 272 -10.01 -4.50 -12.84
CA TRP A 272 -11.24 -3.78 -13.21
C TRP A 272 -12.26 -3.77 -12.07
N ILE A 273 -12.53 -4.93 -11.47
CA ILE A 273 -13.43 -5.08 -10.32
C ILE A 273 -12.90 -4.29 -9.12
N GLN A 274 -11.59 -4.36 -8.85
CA GLN A 274 -10.92 -3.59 -7.79
C GLN A 274 -11.14 -2.09 -7.96
N ASN A 275 -11.03 -1.55 -9.18
CA ASN A 275 -11.21 -0.13 -9.45
C ASN A 275 -12.64 0.35 -9.19
N ILE A 276 -13.65 -0.51 -9.34
CA ILE A 276 -15.03 -0.19 -8.93
C ILE A 276 -15.07 0.09 -7.42
N GLY A 277 -14.42 -0.73 -6.60
CA GLY A 277 -14.31 -0.50 -5.16
C GLY A 277 -13.54 0.79 -4.84
N LEU A 278 -12.41 1.02 -5.50
CA LEU A 278 -11.59 2.22 -5.30
C LEU A 278 -12.30 3.52 -5.71
N TRP A 279 -13.25 3.46 -6.61
CA TRP A 279 -14.11 4.58 -6.97
C TRP A 279 -15.26 4.75 -5.97
N LEU A 280 -15.96 3.66 -5.62
CA LEU A 280 -17.19 3.69 -4.82
C LEU A 280 -16.91 4.06 -3.35
N PHE A 281 -15.91 3.42 -2.72
CA PHE A 281 -15.72 3.56 -1.27
C PHE A 281 -15.27 4.95 -0.81
N PRO A 282 -14.45 5.73 -1.52
CA PRO A 282 -14.21 7.12 -1.14
C PRO A 282 -15.49 7.97 -1.10
N LEU A 283 -16.42 7.75 -2.04
CA LEU A 283 -17.71 8.44 -2.06
C LEU A 283 -18.57 8.03 -0.87
N LEU A 284 -18.59 6.73 -0.55
CA LEU A 284 -19.34 6.24 0.62
C LEU A 284 -18.75 6.78 1.92
N ILE A 285 -17.43 6.81 2.07
CA ILE A 285 -16.76 7.39 3.26
C ILE A 285 -17.14 8.85 3.40
N GLY A 286 -17.10 9.65 2.34
CA GLY A 286 -17.50 11.05 2.37
C GLY A 286 -18.94 11.22 2.82
N LYS A 287 -19.88 10.49 2.22
CA LYS A 287 -21.30 10.51 2.62
C LYS A 287 -21.55 10.08 4.07
N VAL A 288 -20.87 9.02 4.51
CA VAL A 288 -20.98 8.54 5.89
C VAL A 288 -20.37 9.58 6.85
N LEU A 289 -19.25 10.18 6.48
CA LEU A 289 -18.61 11.24 7.29
C LEU A 289 -19.55 12.43 7.47
N ASP A 290 -20.16 12.93 6.39
CA ASP A 290 -21.12 14.05 6.44
C ASP A 290 -22.36 13.69 7.25
N SER A 291 -22.94 12.52 7.03
CA SER A 291 -24.15 12.08 7.73
C SER A 291 -23.95 11.84 9.23
N THR A 292 -22.74 11.52 9.64
CA THR A 292 -22.38 11.30 11.05
C THR A 292 -21.83 12.53 11.76
N ASN A 293 -21.64 13.64 11.01
CA ASN A 293 -21.19 14.92 11.53
C ASN A 293 -22.09 16.08 11.08
N PRO A 294 -23.44 16.01 11.28
CA PRO A 294 -24.35 17.02 10.77
C PRO A 294 -24.06 18.42 11.28
N GLN A 295 -23.60 18.55 12.53
CA GLN A 295 -23.23 19.84 13.14
C GLN A 295 -22.10 20.55 12.40
N ILE A 296 -21.19 19.80 11.76
CA ILE A 296 -20.10 20.40 10.98
C ILE A 296 -20.61 20.84 9.60
N VAL A 297 -21.43 20.02 8.96
CA VAL A 297 -22.06 20.34 7.66
C VAL A 297 -22.95 21.58 7.78
N GLU A 298 -23.79 21.64 8.82
CA GLU A 298 -24.66 22.79 9.12
C GLU A 298 -23.83 24.02 9.47
N GLY A 299 -22.76 23.87 10.29
CA GLY A 299 -21.88 24.96 10.68
C GLY A 299 -21.16 25.60 9.49
N LEU A 300 -20.74 24.80 8.52
CA LEU A 300 -20.18 25.28 7.26
C LEU A 300 -21.23 25.98 6.39
N ALA A 301 -22.43 25.40 6.27
CA ALA A 301 -23.51 25.97 5.47
C ALA A 301 -24.00 27.31 6.02
N ASN A 302 -24.06 27.47 7.34
CA ASN A 302 -24.52 28.67 8.03
C ASN A 302 -23.38 29.69 8.29
N GLY A 303 -22.14 29.37 7.93
CA GLY A 303 -20.97 30.25 8.16
C GLY A 303 -20.56 30.37 9.64
N THR A 304 -21.06 29.51 10.53
CA THR A 304 -20.68 29.48 11.96
C THR A 304 -19.36 28.75 12.21
N LEU A 305 -18.92 27.92 11.27
CA LEU A 305 -17.60 27.30 11.23
C LEU A 305 -16.83 27.72 9.99
N THR A 306 -15.54 28.04 10.17
CA THR A 306 -14.65 28.21 9.03
C THR A 306 -14.23 26.83 8.48
N PRO A 307 -13.80 26.73 7.21
CA PRO A 307 -13.30 25.46 6.65
C PRO A 307 -12.14 24.86 7.46
N GLU A 308 -11.26 25.70 8.04
CA GLU A 308 -10.14 25.29 8.87
C GLU A 308 -10.61 24.67 10.20
N GLN A 309 -11.59 25.28 10.85
CA GLN A 309 -12.20 24.76 12.08
C GLN A 309 -12.93 23.45 11.83
N ALA A 310 -13.69 23.37 10.73
CA ALA A 310 -14.37 22.15 10.32
C ALA A 310 -13.39 21.01 10.05
N ALA A 311 -12.27 21.27 9.38
CA ALA A 311 -11.28 20.29 9.00
C ALA A 311 -10.65 19.54 10.18
N VAL A 312 -10.63 20.12 11.39
CA VAL A 312 -10.08 19.49 12.61
C VAL A 312 -11.15 18.95 13.56
N SER A 313 -12.43 19.03 13.17
CA SER A 313 -13.57 18.76 14.07
C SER A 313 -14.31 17.45 13.73
N TYR A 314 -14.04 16.84 12.59
CA TYR A 314 -14.74 15.62 12.14
C TYR A 314 -14.51 14.43 13.07
N ASN A 315 -15.58 13.68 13.34
CA ASN A 315 -15.53 12.38 13.99
C ASN A 315 -15.47 11.28 12.94
N TYR A 316 -14.37 10.54 12.90
CA TYR A 316 -14.11 9.48 11.94
C TYR A 316 -14.50 8.08 12.42
N THR A 317 -15.10 7.93 13.61
CA THR A 317 -15.39 6.62 14.20
C THR A 317 -16.21 5.73 13.27
N VAL A 318 -17.34 6.24 12.74
CA VAL A 318 -18.23 5.43 11.89
C VAL A 318 -17.61 5.08 10.54
N PRO A 319 -16.97 6.00 9.79
CA PRO A 319 -16.20 5.65 8.59
C PRO A 319 -15.11 4.58 8.85
N LEU A 320 -14.39 4.67 9.96
CA LEU A 320 -13.34 3.69 10.29
C LEU A 320 -13.92 2.32 10.64
N VAL A 321 -15.03 2.26 11.36
CA VAL A 321 -15.76 1.01 11.61
C VAL A 321 -16.26 0.40 10.30
N MET A 322 -16.76 1.21 9.37
CA MET A 322 -17.15 0.74 8.03
C MET A 322 -15.96 0.08 7.31
N LEU A 323 -14.76 0.68 7.38
CA LEU A 323 -13.56 0.08 6.80
C LEU A 323 -13.13 -1.20 7.54
N ALA A 324 -13.29 -1.25 8.86
CA ALA A 324 -13.05 -2.49 9.63
C ALA A 324 -14.01 -3.62 9.21
N CYS A 325 -15.27 -3.30 8.88
CA CYS A 325 -16.23 -4.27 8.34
C CYS A 325 -15.80 -4.81 6.98
N LEU A 326 -15.22 -3.98 6.10
CA LEU A 326 -14.63 -4.47 4.84
C LEU A 326 -13.48 -5.43 5.10
N GLY A 327 -12.61 -5.11 6.07
CA GLY A 327 -11.55 -6.00 6.52
C GLY A 327 -12.09 -7.33 7.08
N ALA A 328 -13.19 -7.29 7.81
CA ALA A 328 -13.85 -8.50 8.34
C ALA A 328 -14.44 -9.38 7.21
N LEU A 329 -15.04 -8.77 6.19
CA LEU A 329 -15.48 -9.50 5.01
C LEU A 329 -14.29 -10.10 4.25
N ALA A 330 -13.21 -9.34 4.06
CA ALA A 330 -11.97 -9.85 3.46
C ALA A 330 -11.40 -11.04 4.25
N LEU A 331 -11.42 -10.98 5.59
CA LEU A 331 -11.04 -12.08 6.45
C LEU A 331 -11.87 -13.34 6.21
N ILE A 332 -13.19 -13.20 6.10
CA ILE A 332 -14.09 -14.32 5.81
C ILE A 332 -13.73 -14.96 4.47
N PHE A 333 -13.55 -14.15 3.41
CA PHE A 333 -13.14 -14.67 2.10
C PHE A 333 -11.75 -15.32 2.14
N GLY A 334 -10.80 -14.78 2.90
CA GLY A 334 -9.48 -15.39 3.11
C GLY A 334 -9.58 -16.77 3.79
N ILE A 335 -10.42 -16.91 4.81
CA ILE A 335 -10.67 -18.19 5.49
C ILE A 335 -11.33 -19.20 4.54
N VAL A 336 -12.32 -18.76 3.76
CA VAL A 336 -13.00 -19.60 2.76
C VAL A 336 -12.00 -20.06 1.70
N LEU A 337 -11.16 -19.16 1.20
CA LEU A 337 -10.12 -19.47 0.22
C LEU A 337 -9.13 -20.50 0.76
N LYS A 338 -8.66 -20.33 2.00
CA LYS A 338 -7.75 -21.29 2.65
C LYS A 338 -8.38 -22.67 2.83
N ARG A 339 -9.66 -22.73 3.23
CA ARG A 339 -10.40 -24.01 3.35
C ARG A 339 -10.59 -24.68 1.99
N LEU A 340 -10.83 -23.87 0.96
CA LEU A 340 -11.00 -24.38 -0.40
C LEU A 340 -9.67 -24.91 -0.95
N ASP A 341 -8.57 -24.23 -0.68
CA ASP A 341 -7.20 -24.69 -1.03
C ASP A 341 -6.90 -26.05 -0.38
N ALA A 342 -7.19 -26.20 0.91
CA ALA A 342 -7.02 -27.46 1.62
C ALA A 342 -7.85 -28.61 1.03
N LYS A 343 -9.04 -28.31 0.43
CA LYS A 343 -9.92 -29.30 -0.17
C LYS A 343 -9.59 -29.63 -1.62
N LYS A 344 -9.15 -28.62 -2.38
CA LYS A 344 -8.94 -28.69 -3.83
C LYS A 344 -7.47 -28.77 -4.24
N HIS A 345 -6.56 -28.57 -3.28
CA HIS A 345 -5.10 -28.66 -3.48
C HIS A 345 -4.57 -27.70 -4.56
N TYR A 346 -4.99 -26.44 -4.54
CA TYR A 346 -4.47 -25.42 -5.45
C TYR A 346 -3.01 -25.02 -5.17
N GLY A 347 -2.50 -25.37 -3.98
CA GLY A 347 -1.12 -25.10 -3.59
C GLY A 347 -0.85 -23.68 -3.10
N LEU A 348 -1.86 -22.99 -2.55
CA LEU A 348 -1.69 -21.64 -2.00
C LEU A 348 -0.79 -21.62 -0.75
N GLU A 349 -0.80 -22.70 0.02
CA GLU A 349 0.05 -22.84 1.20
C GLU A 349 1.44 -23.41 0.87
N LEU A 350 1.70 -23.80 -0.38
CA LEU A 350 2.99 -24.33 -0.83
C LEU A 350 3.90 -23.18 -1.32
N PRO A 351 5.24 -23.35 -1.21
CA PRO A 351 6.21 -22.43 -1.80
C PRO A 351 5.96 -22.22 -3.29
N ASN A 352 6.32 -21.02 -3.78
CA ASN A 352 6.29 -20.73 -5.22
C ASN A 352 7.56 -21.24 -5.92
N VAL A 353 8.70 -21.28 -5.19
CA VAL A 353 9.99 -21.75 -5.69
C VAL A 353 10.23 -23.16 -5.19
N VAL A 354 10.40 -24.12 -6.09
CA VAL A 354 10.79 -25.49 -5.79
C VAL A 354 12.32 -25.52 -5.76
N LYS A 355 12.93 -25.93 -4.64
CA LYS A 355 14.39 -25.91 -4.46
C LYS A 355 15.16 -26.76 -5.46
N ASP A 356 14.53 -27.82 -5.95
CA ASP A 356 15.14 -28.76 -6.91
C ASP A 356 15.39 -28.11 -8.29
N GLU A 357 14.61 -27.09 -8.68
CA GLU A 357 14.83 -26.34 -9.92
C GLU A 357 16.01 -25.37 -9.81
N ILE A 358 16.30 -24.85 -8.61
CA ILE A 358 17.43 -23.95 -8.39
C ILE A 358 18.75 -24.72 -8.41
N GLU A 359 18.81 -25.91 -7.79
CA GLU A 359 20.02 -26.75 -7.80
C GLU A 359 20.28 -27.33 -9.21
N GLY A 360 19.23 -27.65 -9.98
CA GLY A 360 19.34 -28.07 -11.37
C GLY A 360 19.80 -26.94 -12.31
N GLY A 361 19.25 -25.74 -12.16
CA GLY A 361 19.61 -24.57 -12.96
C GLY A 361 21.02 -24.04 -12.67
N GLU A 362 21.47 -24.06 -11.42
CA GLU A 362 22.87 -23.72 -11.07
C GLU A 362 23.86 -24.78 -11.60
N ALA A 363 23.51 -26.05 -11.61
CA ALA A 363 24.31 -27.11 -12.20
C ALA A 363 24.41 -27.02 -13.73
N GLU A 364 23.35 -26.63 -14.42
CA GLU A 364 23.35 -26.38 -15.88
C GLU A 364 24.17 -25.15 -16.27
N ILE A 365 24.12 -24.08 -15.47
CA ILE A 365 24.90 -22.86 -15.74
C ILE A 365 26.40 -23.13 -15.53
N VAL A 366 26.78 -23.88 -14.50
CA VAL A 366 28.17 -24.26 -14.25
C VAL A 366 28.68 -25.22 -15.31
N ALA A 367 27.87 -26.13 -15.80
CA ALA A 367 28.25 -27.05 -16.88
C ALA A 367 28.32 -26.39 -18.28
N ALA A 368 27.72 -25.21 -18.44
CA ALA A 368 27.81 -24.44 -19.68
C ALA A 368 28.99 -23.44 -19.69
N GLU A 369 29.63 -23.21 -18.52
CA GLU A 369 30.81 -22.34 -18.38
C GLU A 369 32.13 -23.16 -18.34
N GLU A 370 32.11 -24.50 -18.27
CA GLU A 370 33.25 -25.41 -18.48
C GLU A 370 33.30 -25.93 -19.95
#